data_941ed74ea01881ebee3b255f6b217e0e
#
_entry.id   941ed74ea01881ebee3b255f6b217e0e
#
_cell.length_a   1.000
_cell.length_b   1.000
_cell.length_c   1.000
_cell.angle_alpha   90.00
_cell.angle_beta   90.00
_cell.angle_gamma   90.00
#
_symmetry.space_group_name_H-M   'P 1'
#
loop_
_entity.id
_entity.type
_entity.pdbx_description
1 polymer ?
#
loop_
_entity_poly.entity_id
_entity_poly.type
_entity_poly.pdbx_seq_one_letter_code
_entity_poly.pdbx_strand_id
1 'polypeptide(L)'
;SEYYDIALMKLGDGFKGLVEQDYLQPIKDGKSEEEVRKSFLGKYGHYQCWLEGSCGIQYNLECFKEMMERFPDSNYADEATYHLIPWVCDYKGLPEGPLEEIGYLEKILQKYPTSSLRPEVYYQVAHRLHIIYEIYAFSPQAELRNTVEAKKYREKSLYFYRLVLKQPVQSKFSRSAWEDIKKLEEGERIYIMQ
;
A
#
# COMPACT_ATOMS: atom_id res chain seq x y z
N SER A 1 4.44 26.42 14.93
CA SER A 1 4.12 25.77 16.22
C SER A 1 4.86 24.46 16.28
N GLU A 2 5.52 24.16 17.39
CA GLU A 2 6.40 22.99 17.61
C GLU A 2 5.69 21.61 17.44
N TYR A 3 4.36 21.62 17.33
CA TYR A 3 3.54 20.41 17.23
C TYR A 3 2.63 20.40 16.00
N TYR A 4 2.86 21.27 15.05
CA TYR A 4 1.95 21.39 13.90
C TYR A 4 2.10 20.23 12.93
N ASP A 5 3.31 19.72 12.74
CA ASP A 5 3.61 18.52 11.96
C ASP A 5 2.92 17.27 12.53
N ILE A 6 2.97 17.10 13.87
CA ILE A 6 2.26 15.99 14.56
C ILE A 6 0.74 16.12 14.35
N ALA A 7 0.22 17.36 14.44
CA ALA A 7 -1.20 17.60 14.25
C ALA A 7 -1.66 17.23 12.82
N LEU A 8 -0.87 17.61 11.81
CA LEU A 8 -1.15 17.25 10.41
C LEU A 8 -1.12 15.74 10.19
N MET A 9 -0.14 15.04 10.76
CA MET A 9 -0.07 13.57 10.68
C MET A 9 -1.30 12.91 11.30
N LYS A 10 -1.64 13.26 12.55
CA LYS A 10 -2.81 12.70 13.24
C LYS A 10 -4.12 13.01 12.55
N LEU A 11 -4.27 14.19 11.97
CA LEU A 11 -5.46 14.58 11.23
C LEU A 11 -5.59 13.77 9.93
N GLY A 12 -4.47 13.62 9.18
CA GLY A 12 -4.42 12.80 7.98
C GLY A 12 -4.76 11.33 8.25
N ASP A 13 -4.20 10.76 9.31
CA ASP A 13 -4.51 9.38 9.75
C ASP A 13 -5.97 9.24 10.17
N GLY A 14 -6.52 10.26 10.86
CA GLY A 14 -7.93 10.30 11.23
C GLY A 14 -8.83 10.24 10.00
N PHE A 15 -8.58 11.04 8.96
CA PHE A 15 -9.36 11.02 7.73
C PHE A 15 -9.25 9.67 6.98
N LYS A 16 -8.06 9.09 6.91
CA LYS A 16 -7.89 7.72 6.36
C LYS A 16 -8.67 6.69 7.16
N GLY A 17 -8.61 6.78 8.49
CA GLY A 17 -9.36 5.91 9.39
C GLY A 17 -10.87 6.00 9.20
N LEU A 18 -11.43 7.18 8.93
CA LEU A 18 -12.85 7.35 8.63
C LEU A 18 -13.23 6.60 7.33
N VAL A 19 -12.40 6.69 6.28
CA VAL A 19 -12.64 5.94 5.03
C VAL A 19 -12.63 4.44 5.30
N GLU A 20 -11.64 3.94 6.03
CA GLU A 20 -11.55 2.50 6.31
C GLU A 20 -12.72 1.99 7.15
N GLN A 21 -13.09 2.69 8.23
CA GLN A 21 -14.08 2.23 9.18
C GLN A 21 -15.52 2.46 8.74
N ASP A 22 -15.83 3.63 8.20
CA ASP A 22 -17.20 4.06 7.93
C ASP A 22 -17.59 3.95 6.43
N TYR A 23 -16.63 3.71 5.54
CA TYR A 23 -16.90 3.47 4.12
C TYR A 23 -16.49 2.06 3.67
N LEU A 24 -15.20 1.70 3.77
CA LEU A 24 -14.72 0.42 3.22
C LEU A 24 -15.18 -0.79 4.05
N GLN A 25 -15.13 -0.72 5.39
CA GLN A 25 -15.50 -1.86 6.23
C GLN A 25 -16.97 -2.27 6.07
N PRO A 26 -17.95 -1.34 6.06
CA PRO A 26 -19.35 -1.73 5.81
C PRO A 26 -19.58 -2.40 4.45
N ILE A 27 -18.82 -2.01 3.41
CA ILE A 27 -18.89 -2.66 2.09
C ILE A 27 -18.31 -4.08 2.17
N LYS A 28 -17.17 -4.27 2.82
CA LYS A 28 -16.58 -5.60 3.08
C LYS A 28 -17.54 -6.51 3.87
N ASP A 29 -18.34 -5.92 4.75
CA ASP A 29 -19.37 -6.63 5.53
C ASP A 29 -20.66 -6.90 4.72
N GLY A 30 -20.68 -6.60 3.43
CA GLY A 30 -21.77 -6.91 2.50
C GLY A 30 -22.85 -5.86 2.37
N LYS A 31 -22.66 -4.65 2.88
CA LYS A 31 -23.61 -3.55 2.66
C LYS A 31 -23.51 -3.01 1.23
N SER A 32 -24.61 -2.48 0.71
CA SER A 32 -24.62 -1.80 -0.58
C SER A 32 -23.69 -0.60 -0.61
N GLU A 33 -22.80 -0.54 -1.60
CA GLU A 33 -21.86 0.58 -1.75
C GLU A 33 -22.60 1.92 -1.91
N GLU A 34 -23.70 1.96 -2.62
CA GLU A 34 -24.49 3.17 -2.83
C GLU A 34 -25.06 3.72 -1.51
N GLU A 35 -25.61 2.83 -0.65
CA GLU A 35 -26.14 3.20 0.66
C GLU A 35 -25.03 3.68 1.60
N VAL A 36 -23.90 2.97 1.63
CA VAL A 36 -22.75 3.34 2.44
C VAL A 36 -22.17 4.69 2.00
N ARG A 37 -22.03 4.90 0.69
CA ARG A 37 -21.54 6.16 0.11
C ARG A 37 -22.45 7.34 0.49
N LYS A 38 -23.77 7.19 0.33
CA LYS A 38 -24.74 8.21 0.71
C LYS A 38 -24.65 8.53 2.22
N SER A 39 -24.55 7.50 3.05
CA SER A 39 -24.40 7.67 4.51
C SER A 39 -23.11 8.37 4.86
N PHE A 40 -21.98 7.96 4.27
CA PHE A 40 -20.65 8.55 4.50
C PHE A 40 -20.61 10.02 4.12
N LEU A 41 -21.06 10.37 2.91
CA LEU A 41 -21.10 11.76 2.45
C LEU A 41 -22.09 12.62 3.23
N GLY A 42 -23.22 12.06 3.67
CA GLY A 42 -24.15 12.76 4.57
C GLY A 42 -23.52 13.13 5.90
N LYS A 43 -22.64 12.27 6.43
CA LYS A 43 -21.95 12.48 7.72
C LYS A 43 -20.70 13.33 7.60
N TYR A 44 -19.90 13.15 6.57
CA TYR A 44 -18.55 13.71 6.46
C TYR A 44 -18.32 14.61 5.24
N GLY A 45 -19.27 14.75 4.33
CA GLY A 45 -19.10 15.52 3.08
C GLY A 45 -18.74 16.99 3.28
N HIS A 46 -19.06 17.57 4.46
CA HIS A 46 -18.74 18.94 4.78
C HIS A 46 -17.23 19.22 4.94
N TYR A 47 -16.37 18.19 5.11
CA TYR A 47 -14.92 18.39 5.22
C TYR A 47 -14.24 18.73 3.89
N GLN A 48 -14.87 18.51 2.75
CA GLN A 48 -14.34 18.84 1.41
C GLN A 48 -12.96 18.23 1.08
N CYS A 49 -12.57 17.17 1.80
CA CYS A 49 -11.28 16.49 1.63
C CYS A 49 -11.42 15.09 1.01
N TRP A 50 -12.56 14.81 0.38
CA TRP A 50 -12.86 13.52 -0.21
C TRP A 50 -12.75 13.57 -1.73
N LEU A 51 -12.13 12.54 -2.32
CA LEU A 51 -12.11 12.27 -3.75
C LEU A 51 -13.02 11.08 -4.03
N GLU A 52 -13.80 11.20 -5.10
CA GLU A 52 -14.62 10.11 -5.61
C GLU A 52 -14.05 9.65 -6.94
N GLY A 53 -13.79 8.35 -7.06
CA GLY A 53 -13.20 7.76 -8.25
C GLY A 53 -13.60 6.29 -8.44
N SER A 54 -12.92 5.63 -9.36
CA SER A 54 -13.13 4.19 -9.65
C SER A 54 -12.90 3.28 -8.44
N CYS A 55 -12.16 3.75 -7.44
CA CYS A 55 -11.88 3.04 -6.18
C CYS A 55 -12.78 3.48 -5.03
N GLY A 56 -13.91 4.14 -5.32
CA GLY A 56 -14.82 4.68 -4.31
C GLY A 56 -14.34 5.99 -3.67
N ILE A 57 -14.73 6.23 -2.42
CA ILE A 57 -14.36 7.43 -1.68
C ILE A 57 -12.95 7.28 -1.11
N GLN A 58 -12.13 8.29 -1.32
CA GLN A 58 -10.75 8.37 -0.81
C GLN A 58 -10.48 9.72 -0.14
N TYR A 59 -9.55 9.76 0.80
CA TYR A 59 -9.01 11.00 1.33
C TYR A 59 -8.03 11.62 0.33
N ASN A 60 -8.12 12.94 0.10
CA ASN A 60 -7.27 13.67 -0.86
C ASN A 60 -5.82 13.90 -0.42
N LEU A 61 -5.44 13.43 0.78
CA LEU A 61 -4.09 13.46 1.37
C LEU A 61 -3.54 14.87 1.65
N GLU A 62 -4.39 15.90 1.71
CA GLU A 62 -3.97 17.31 1.90
C GLU A 62 -3.08 17.52 3.13
N CYS A 63 -3.42 16.89 4.28
CA CYS A 63 -2.61 17.04 5.50
C CYS A 63 -1.18 16.53 5.31
N PHE A 64 -1.00 15.40 4.62
CA PHE A 64 0.33 14.85 4.34
C PHE A 64 1.10 15.70 3.32
N LYS A 65 0.42 16.26 2.31
CA LYS A 65 1.02 17.19 1.35
C LYS A 65 1.50 18.47 2.05
N GLU A 66 0.63 19.11 2.85
CA GLU A 66 0.99 20.28 3.63
C GLU A 66 2.14 19.99 4.59
N MET A 67 2.12 18.82 5.24
CA MET A 67 3.21 18.41 6.12
C MET A 67 4.54 18.34 5.37
N MET A 68 4.59 17.70 4.21
CA MET A 68 5.82 17.58 3.41
C MET A 68 6.28 18.89 2.83
N GLU A 69 5.37 19.80 2.50
CA GLU A 69 5.70 21.13 2.01
C GLU A 69 6.31 22.03 3.11
N ARG A 70 5.73 22.00 4.30
CA ARG A 70 6.11 22.91 5.40
C ARG A 70 7.15 22.33 6.35
N PHE A 71 7.22 21.01 6.47
CA PHE A 71 8.06 20.29 7.45
C PHE A 71 8.78 19.07 6.83
N PRO A 72 9.54 19.27 5.72
CA PRO A 72 10.17 18.15 5.00
C PRO A 72 11.23 17.37 5.82
N ASP A 73 11.73 18.00 6.89
CA ASP A 73 12.73 17.41 7.81
C ASP A 73 12.12 16.95 9.14
N SER A 74 10.79 16.89 9.24
CA SER A 74 10.11 16.36 10.42
C SER A 74 10.44 14.88 10.65
N ASN A 75 10.39 14.45 11.90
CA ASN A 75 10.50 13.04 12.27
C ASN A 75 9.37 12.16 11.71
N TYR A 76 8.34 12.74 11.10
CA TYR A 76 7.21 12.08 10.45
C TYR A 76 7.26 12.17 8.92
N ALA A 77 8.35 12.72 8.36
CA ALA A 77 8.46 12.95 6.91
C ALA A 77 8.49 11.63 6.11
N ASP A 78 9.05 10.56 6.68
CA ASP A 78 9.04 9.22 6.10
C ASP A 78 7.62 8.64 6.03
N GLU A 79 6.85 8.77 7.11
CA GLU A 79 5.46 8.30 7.19
C GLU A 79 4.54 9.11 6.26
N ALA A 80 4.66 10.44 6.25
CA ALA A 80 3.91 11.27 5.31
C ALA A 80 4.25 10.94 3.85
N THR A 81 5.54 10.73 3.53
CA THR A 81 5.97 10.31 2.19
C THR A 81 5.36 8.96 1.80
N TYR A 82 5.29 8.01 2.73
CA TYR A 82 4.66 6.72 2.50
C TYR A 82 3.15 6.84 2.23
N HIS A 83 2.44 7.70 2.97
CA HIS A 83 1.03 7.96 2.73
C HIS A 83 0.74 8.64 1.38
N LEU A 84 1.70 9.39 0.84
CA LEU A 84 1.59 10.07 -0.45
C LEU A 84 1.87 9.17 -1.66
N ILE A 85 2.20 7.89 -1.48
CA ILE A 85 2.34 6.96 -2.61
C ILE A 85 0.99 6.84 -3.33
N PRO A 86 0.95 7.03 -4.66
CA PRO A 86 -0.26 6.87 -5.45
C PRO A 86 -0.55 5.38 -5.69
N TRP A 87 -1.13 4.74 -4.69
CA TRP A 87 -1.47 3.32 -4.74
C TRP A 87 -2.49 3.03 -5.85
N VAL A 88 -2.21 2.00 -6.64
CA VAL A 88 -3.11 1.52 -7.70
C VAL A 88 -4.15 0.58 -7.11
N CYS A 89 -5.43 0.78 -7.42
CA CYS A 89 -6.52 -0.04 -6.88
C CYS A 89 -6.62 -1.41 -7.57
N ASP A 90 -6.29 -1.46 -8.86
CA ASP A 90 -6.35 -2.68 -9.67
C ASP A 90 -5.28 -2.64 -10.74
N TYR A 91 -4.43 -3.65 -10.76
CA TYR A 91 -3.33 -3.78 -11.73
C TYR A 91 -3.78 -4.34 -13.09
N LYS A 92 -5.03 -4.80 -13.21
CA LYS A 92 -5.61 -5.37 -14.45
C LYS A 92 -4.74 -6.49 -15.06
N GLY A 93 -4.05 -7.24 -14.23
CA GLY A 93 -3.14 -8.30 -14.67
C GLY A 93 -1.86 -7.82 -15.35
N LEU A 94 -1.49 -6.54 -15.22
CA LEU A 94 -0.32 -5.92 -15.83
C LEU A 94 0.77 -5.61 -14.79
N PRO A 95 2.06 -5.77 -15.14
CA PRO A 95 3.17 -5.59 -14.19
C PRO A 95 3.55 -4.11 -13.94
N GLU A 96 3.10 -3.18 -14.79
CA GLU A 96 3.50 -1.76 -14.75
C GLU A 96 3.10 -1.09 -13.43
N GLY A 97 1.86 -1.29 -12.98
CA GLY A 97 1.38 -0.72 -11.72
C GLY A 97 2.21 -1.14 -10.51
N PRO A 98 2.39 -2.46 -10.26
CA PRO A 98 3.26 -2.90 -9.18
C PRO A 98 4.71 -2.42 -9.32
N LEU A 99 5.26 -2.33 -10.54
CA LEU A 99 6.61 -1.82 -10.77
C LEU A 99 6.75 -0.34 -10.41
N GLU A 100 5.75 0.47 -10.75
CA GLU A 100 5.73 1.89 -10.39
C GLU A 100 5.69 2.08 -8.87
N GLU A 101 4.82 1.34 -8.17
CA GLU A 101 4.73 1.37 -6.72
C GLU A 101 6.03 0.94 -6.03
N ILE A 102 6.73 -0.08 -6.55
CA ILE A 102 8.07 -0.46 -6.09
C ILE A 102 9.03 0.72 -6.21
N GLY A 103 8.99 1.46 -7.31
CA GLY A 103 9.84 2.64 -7.51
C GLY A 103 9.63 3.73 -6.45
N TYR A 104 8.40 3.96 -5.98
CA TYR A 104 8.13 4.86 -4.85
C TYR A 104 8.66 4.30 -3.53
N LEU A 105 8.45 3.03 -3.26
CA LEU A 105 8.90 2.37 -2.04
C LEU A 105 10.43 2.35 -1.92
N GLU A 106 11.15 2.09 -3.03
CA GLU A 106 12.61 2.12 -3.07
C GLU A 106 13.17 3.53 -2.79
N LYS A 107 12.52 4.59 -3.30
CA LYS A 107 12.88 5.97 -2.97
C LYS A 107 12.75 6.27 -1.48
N ILE A 108 11.71 5.73 -0.80
CA ILE A 108 11.56 5.87 0.66
C ILE A 108 12.73 5.19 1.37
N LEU A 109 13.09 3.95 0.99
CA LEU A 109 14.23 3.24 1.59
C LEU A 109 15.55 3.98 1.42
N GLN A 110 15.74 4.66 0.28
CA GLN A 110 16.93 5.46 -0.01
C GLN A 110 16.96 6.77 0.79
N LYS A 111 15.82 7.48 0.82
CA LYS A 111 15.72 8.80 1.48
C LYS A 111 15.73 8.68 3.00
N TYR A 112 15.13 7.61 3.55
CA TYR A 112 14.96 7.41 4.99
C TYR A 112 15.56 6.07 5.45
N PRO A 113 16.91 5.92 5.42
CA PRO A 113 17.58 4.64 5.68
C PRO A 113 17.41 4.11 7.11
N THR A 114 17.04 4.98 8.06
CA THR A 114 16.83 4.65 9.49
C THR A 114 15.35 4.63 9.88
N SER A 115 14.42 4.78 8.94
CA SER A 115 12.99 4.81 9.20
C SER A 115 12.49 3.55 9.91
N SER A 116 11.58 3.74 10.86
CA SER A 116 10.85 2.65 11.53
C SER A 116 9.88 1.92 10.58
N LEU A 117 9.54 2.52 9.44
CA LEU A 117 8.67 1.92 8.41
C LEU A 117 9.38 0.85 7.56
N ARG A 118 10.70 0.66 7.69
CA ARG A 118 11.45 -0.30 6.85
C ARG A 118 10.83 -1.70 6.80
N PRO A 119 10.36 -2.31 7.90
CA PRO A 119 9.70 -3.62 7.83
C PRO A 119 8.45 -3.61 6.94
N GLU A 120 7.64 -2.54 7.05
CA GLU A 120 6.45 -2.35 6.22
C GLU A 120 6.83 -2.15 4.76
N VAL A 121 7.76 -1.24 4.47
CA VAL A 121 8.21 -0.95 3.11
C VAL A 121 8.81 -2.20 2.45
N TYR A 122 9.63 -2.98 3.16
CA TYR A 122 10.14 -4.26 2.64
C TYR A 122 9.01 -5.25 2.34
N TYR A 123 8.01 -5.35 3.23
CA TYR A 123 6.85 -6.20 2.99
C TYR A 123 6.10 -5.76 1.73
N GLN A 124 5.85 -4.46 1.58
CA GLN A 124 5.14 -3.91 0.44
C GLN A 124 5.89 -4.14 -0.88
N VAL A 125 7.23 -3.99 -0.89
CA VAL A 125 8.06 -4.33 -2.06
C VAL A 125 7.96 -5.84 -2.37
N ALA A 126 8.12 -6.70 -1.35
CA ALA A 126 8.02 -8.14 -1.52
C ALA A 126 6.68 -8.57 -2.11
N HIS A 127 5.59 -8.00 -1.60
CA HIS A 127 4.23 -8.31 -2.04
C HIS A 127 4.00 -7.91 -3.51
N ARG A 128 4.47 -6.73 -3.96
CA ARG A 128 4.39 -6.33 -5.37
C ARG A 128 5.24 -7.22 -6.28
N LEU A 129 6.44 -7.58 -5.85
CA LEU A 129 7.28 -8.53 -6.58
C LEU A 129 6.61 -9.92 -6.69
N HIS A 130 5.88 -10.35 -5.66
CA HIS A 130 5.09 -11.58 -5.68
C HIS A 130 3.95 -11.49 -6.72
N ILE A 131 3.21 -10.38 -6.75
CA ILE A 131 2.18 -10.12 -7.76
C ILE A 131 2.77 -10.16 -9.17
N ILE A 132 3.91 -9.50 -9.40
CA ILE A 132 4.60 -9.52 -10.71
C ILE A 132 5.03 -10.93 -11.10
N TYR A 133 5.55 -11.71 -10.14
CA TYR A 133 5.83 -13.12 -10.37
C TYR A 133 4.59 -13.86 -10.87
N GLU A 134 3.45 -13.69 -10.19
CA GLU A 134 2.22 -14.37 -10.59
C GLU A 134 1.71 -13.93 -11.97
N ILE A 135 1.84 -12.64 -12.30
CA ILE A 135 1.50 -12.14 -13.64
C ILE A 135 2.33 -12.87 -14.70
N TYR A 136 3.67 -12.92 -14.55
CA TYR A 136 4.52 -13.60 -15.53
C TYR A 136 4.39 -15.12 -15.52
N ALA A 137 4.01 -15.73 -14.40
CA ALA A 137 3.87 -17.18 -14.30
C ALA A 137 2.50 -17.70 -14.79
N PHE A 138 1.44 -16.94 -14.50
CA PHE A 138 0.07 -17.47 -14.57
C PHE A 138 -0.92 -16.58 -15.34
N SER A 139 -0.47 -15.51 -16.00
CA SER A 139 -1.39 -14.65 -16.76
C SER A 139 -2.25 -15.44 -17.71
N PRO A 140 -3.56 -15.17 -17.81
CA PRO A 140 -4.41 -15.72 -18.85
C PRO A 140 -3.96 -15.30 -20.26
N GLN A 141 -3.29 -14.14 -20.36
CA GLN A 141 -2.70 -13.63 -21.62
C GLN A 141 -1.35 -14.30 -21.85
N ALA A 142 -1.28 -15.16 -22.88
CA ALA A 142 -0.09 -15.98 -23.14
C ALA A 142 1.17 -15.14 -23.44
N GLU A 143 0.99 -13.98 -24.06
CA GLU A 143 2.06 -13.03 -24.39
C GLU A 143 2.74 -12.40 -23.15
N LEU A 144 2.06 -12.35 -22.02
CA LEU A 144 2.64 -11.90 -20.74
C LEU A 144 3.43 -12.99 -20.03
N ARG A 145 3.20 -14.28 -20.36
CA ARG A 145 3.89 -15.37 -19.68
C ARG A 145 5.37 -15.39 -20.03
N ASN A 146 6.19 -15.31 -18.98
CA ASN A 146 7.64 -15.33 -19.13
C ASN A 146 8.27 -16.04 -17.92
N THR A 147 8.71 -17.28 -18.12
CA THR A 147 9.28 -18.13 -17.07
C THR A 147 10.58 -17.58 -16.48
N VAL A 148 11.37 -16.85 -17.28
CA VAL A 148 12.63 -16.24 -16.83
C VAL A 148 12.35 -15.06 -15.90
N GLU A 149 11.47 -14.16 -16.33
CA GLU A 149 11.05 -13.03 -15.48
C GLU A 149 10.29 -13.53 -14.24
N ALA A 150 9.40 -14.52 -14.38
CA ALA A 150 8.71 -15.13 -13.25
C ALA A 150 9.71 -15.62 -12.19
N LYS A 151 10.72 -16.41 -12.58
CA LYS A 151 11.74 -16.89 -11.66
C LYS A 151 12.48 -15.74 -10.98
N LYS A 152 12.90 -14.74 -11.73
CA LYS A 152 13.61 -13.55 -11.24
C LYS A 152 12.79 -12.79 -10.19
N TYR A 153 11.50 -12.54 -10.46
CA TYR A 153 10.64 -11.82 -9.53
C TYR A 153 10.28 -12.65 -8.30
N ARG A 154 10.13 -13.97 -8.43
CA ARG A 154 9.97 -14.89 -7.30
C ARG A 154 11.16 -14.84 -6.34
N GLU A 155 12.38 -14.90 -6.86
CA GLU A 155 13.60 -14.84 -6.06
C GLU A 155 13.75 -13.48 -5.35
N LYS A 156 13.46 -12.38 -6.05
CA LYS A 156 13.46 -11.04 -5.45
C LYS A 156 12.39 -10.89 -4.35
N SER A 157 11.19 -11.40 -4.57
CA SER A 157 10.13 -11.38 -3.56
C SER A 157 10.54 -12.11 -2.29
N LEU A 158 11.07 -13.34 -2.40
CA LEU A 158 11.60 -14.10 -1.27
C LEU A 158 12.72 -13.36 -0.53
N TYR A 159 13.59 -12.68 -1.27
CA TYR A 159 14.66 -11.87 -0.66
C TYR A 159 14.08 -10.75 0.22
N PHE A 160 13.12 -9.98 -0.28
CA PHE A 160 12.52 -8.87 0.48
C PHE A 160 11.67 -9.37 1.65
N TYR A 161 10.88 -10.44 1.51
CA TYR A 161 10.19 -11.06 2.65
C TYR A 161 11.16 -11.49 3.75
N ARG A 162 12.30 -12.06 3.39
CA ARG A 162 13.35 -12.43 4.36
C ARG A 162 13.98 -11.21 5.03
N LEU A 163 14.06 -10.06 4.34
CA LEU A 163 14.49 -8.80 4.98
C LEU A 163 13.51 -8.34 6.06
N VAL A 164 12.19 -8.53 5.86
CA VAL A 164 11.18 -8.25 6.91
C VAL A 164 11.45 -9.10 8.15
N LEU A 165 11.71 -10.40 7.96
CA LEU A 165 11.95 -11.35 9.08
C LEU A 165 13.27 -11.09 9.82
N LYS A 166 14.23 -10.43 9.17
CA LYS A 166 15.53 -10.07 9.77
C LYS A 166 15.49 -8.77 10.59
N GLN A 167 14.37 -8.05 10.60
CA GLN A 167 14.27 -6.82 11.39
C GLN A 167 14.27 -7.16 12.89
N PRO A 168 14.93 -6.32 13.74
CA PRO A 168 15.13 -6.62 15.15
C PRO A 168 13.84 -6.61 15.96
N VAL A 169 12.81 -5.91 15.48
CA VAL A 169 11.49 -5.85 16.11
C VAL A 169 10.50 -6.63 15.27
N GLN A 170 9.85 -7.61 15.86
CA GLN A 170 8.74 -8.31 15.22
C GLN A 170 7.57 -7.35 15.06
N SER A 171 7.14 -7.16 13.82
CA SER A 171 5.98 -6.34 13.45
C SER A 171 4.82 -7.23 12.96
N LYS A 172 3.63 -6.63 12.80
CA LYS A 172 2.50 -7.31 12.12
C LYS A 172 2.91 -7.88 10.75
N PHE A 173 3.84 -7.21 10.07
CA PHE A 173 4.36 -7.63 8.76
C PHE A 173 5.27 -8.86 8.82
N SER A 174 5.89 -9.16 9.96
CA SER A 174 6.71 -10.37 10.13
C SER A 174 5.85 -11.63 9.98
N ARG A 175 4.67 -11.65 10.58
CA ARG A 175 3.72 -12.76 10.43
C ARG A 175 3.24 -12.89 8.98
N SER A 176 2.80 -11.79 8.38
CA SER A 176 2.34 -11.77 6.99
C SER A 176 3.44 -12.22 6.02
N ALA A 177 4.68 -11.74 6.20
CA ALA A 177 5.82 -12.14 5.38
C ALA A 177 6.11 -13.65 5.48
N TRP A 178 5.98 -14.24 6.68
CA TRP A 178 6.16 -15.67 6.87
C TRP A 178 5.05 -16.48 6.15
N GLU A 179 3.80 -16.05 6.28
CA GLU A 179 2.65 -16.67 5.61
C GLU A 179 2.78 -16.58 4.07
N ASP A 180 3.21 -15.42 3.54
CA ASP A 180 3.37 -15.22 2.09
C ASP A 180 4.59 -15.94 1.51
N ILE A 181 5.68 -16.10 2.27
CA ILE A 181 6.79 -16.99 1.89
C ILE A 181 6.27 -18.41 1.70
N LYS A 182 5.49 -18.91 2.65
CA LYS A 182 4.93 -20.26 2.60
C LYS A 182 4.06 -20.45 1.37
N LYS A 183 3.13 -19.52 1.10
CA LYS A 183 2.30 -19.54 -0.11
C LYS A 183 3.15 -19.58 -1.38
N LEU A 184 4.17 -18.72 -1.45
CA LEU A 184 5.06 -18.64 -2.60
C LEU A 184 5.88 -19.92 -2.81
N GLU A 185 6.27 -20.62 -1.73
CA GLU A 185 6.98 -21.90 -1.78
C GLU A 185 6.05 -23.05 -2.16
N GLU A 186 4.81 -23.06 -1.68
CA GLU A 186 3.77 -24.05 -1.97
C GLU A 186 3.06 -23.82 -3.33
N GLY A 187 3.34 -22.69 -4.00
CA GLY A 187 2.71 -22.33 -5.28
C GLY A 187 1.27 -21.83 -5.14
N GLU A 188 0.88 -21.41 -3.94
CA GLU A 188 -0.40 -20.74 -3.70
C GLU A 188 -0.36 -19.30 -4.21
N ARG A 189 -1.49 -18.82 -4.75
CA ARG A 189 -1.60 -17.49 -5.33
C ARG A 189 -2.14 -16.49 -4.32
N ILE A 190 -1.57 -15.26 -4.33
CA ILE A 190 -2.06 -14.12 -3.55
C ILE A 190 -2.81 -13.09 -4.39
N TYR A 191 -2.64 -13.14 -5.71
CA TYR A 191 -3.26 -12.21 -6.65
C TYR A 191 -4.19 -12.97 -7.61
N ILE A 192 -5.46 -12.55 -7.65
CA ILE A 192 -6.45 -13.11 -8.58
C ILE A 192 -6.54 -12.15 -9.77
N MET A 193 -6.01 -12.58 -10.91
CA MET A 193 -6.17 -11.85 -12.18
C MET A 193 -7.61 -12.04 -12.67
N GLN A 194 -8.34 -10.94 -12.83
CA GLN A 194 -9.67 -10.90 -13.42
C GLN A 194 -9.58 -10.63 -14.92
#